data_e0c9e166d05543e68b64999e146bc653
#
_entry.id   e0c9e166d05543e68b64999e146bc653
#
_cell.length_a   1.000
_cell.length_b   1.000
_cell.length_c   1.000
_cell.angle_alpha   90.00
_cell.angle_beta   90.00
_cell.angle_gamma   90.00
#
_symmetry.space_group_name_H-M   'P 1'
#
loop_
_entity.id
_entity.type
_entity.pdbx_description
1 polymer ?
#
loop_
_entity_poly.entity_id
_entity_poly.type
_entity_poly.pdbx_seq_one_letter_code
_entity_poly.pdbx_strand_id
1 'polypeptide(L)'
;MQIPKPFLGGVTGAFVLLQLLFLANMAYLYGTAFHDSYRISSMDVLFVDYDQGVIGESVAAAYSEIQGDSFPTLHQRPSSENPSQDSIRQAVCKGHFWGAIYANPGASSRLSSALGSPDIAQAYSSSQALTYVWNGVKYAAYAQTVSSSLKVLVQAAAGAYQQINGTKAMATVDTSNPAVAHTLLNPIAASSIDIKPTNQGVRFYYNTVSMVMPIL
;
A
#
# COMPACT_ATOMS: atom_id res chain seq x y z
N MET A 1 -8.94 23.57 -59.57
CA MET A 1 -7.73 24.00 -58.85
C MET A 1 -6.83 22.77 -58.71
N GLN A 2 -5.73 22.68 -59.50
CA GLN A 2 -4.84 21.50 -59.40
C GLN A 2 -3.79 21.74 -58.32
N ILE A 3 -3.77 20.85 -57.33
CA ILE A 3 -2.78 20.91 -56.27
C ILE A 3 -1.41 20.54 -56.82
N PRO A 4 -0.36 21.33 -56.60
CA PRO A 4 0.96 21.03 -57.13
C PRO A 4 1.51 19.73 -56.54
N LYS A 5 2.05 18.85 -57.40
CA LYS A 5 2.61 17.53 -56.99
C LYS A 5 3.67 17.63 -55.88
N PRO A 6 4.58 18.63 -55.83
CA PRO A 6 5.56 18.76 -54.74
C PRO A 6 4.91 19.07 -53.39
N PHE A 7 3.80 19.81 -53.39
CA PHE A 7 3.03 20.07 -52.17
C PHE A 7 2.42 18.78 -51.60
N LEU A 8 1.83 17.95 -52.47
CA LEU A 8 1.23 16.68 -52.09
C LEU A 8 2.29 15.74 -51.48
N GLY A 9 3.48 15.67 -52.07
CA GLY A 9 4.61 14.90 -51.57
C GLY A 9 5.08 15.36 -50.18
N GLY A 10 5.16 16.68 -49.98
CA GLY A 10 5.50 17.24 -48.68
C GLY A 10 4.49 16.92 -47.56
N VAL A 11 3.21 17.06 -47.90
CA VAL A 11 2.11 16.73 -46.93
C VAL A 11 2.09 15.24 -46.60
N THR A 12 2.25 14.38 -47.59
CA THR A 12 2.29 12.93 -47.39
C THR A 12 3.51 12.53 -46.53
N GLY A 13 4.69 13.13 -46.85
CA GLY A 13 5.90 12.89 -46.07
C GLY A 13 5.76 13.32 -44.59
N ALA A 14 5.21 14.52 -44.37
CA ALA A 14 4.92 14.99 -42.99
C ALA A 14 3.92 14.11 -42.24
N PHE A 15 2.88 13.67 -42.92
CA PHE A 15 1.90 12.76 -42.33
C PHE A 15 2.51 11.42 -41.91
N VAL A 16 3.30 10.79 -42.80
CA VAL A 16 3.97 9.52 -42.48
C VAL A 16 4.94 9.70 -41.31
N LEU A 17 5.70 10.80 -41.29
CA LEU A 17 6.64 11.08 -40.21
C LEU A 17 5.94 11.28 -38.86
N LEU A 18 4.81 11.99 -38.86
CA LEU A 18 3.99 12.14 -37.64
C LEU A 18 3.42 10.80 -37.15
N GLN A 19 2.95 9.94 -38.06
CA GLN A 19 2.46 8.61 -37.70
C GLN A 19 3.57 7.73 -37.11
N LEU A 20 4.77 7.76 -37.68
CA LEU A 20 5.92 7.03 -37.14
C LEU A 20 6.34 7.55 -35.78
N LEU A 21 6.34 8.88 -35.58
CA LEU A 21 6.65 9.50 -34.31
C LEU A 21 5.61 9.10 -33.24
N PHE A 22 4.33 9.15 -33.61
CA PHE A 22 3.24 8.73 -32.73
C PHE A 22 3.37 7.25 -32.35
N LEU A 23 3.60 6.38 -33.33
CA LEU A 23 3.80 4.95 -33.10
C LEU A 23 4.99 4.68 -32.18
N ALA A 24 6.12 5.37 -32.41
CA ALA A 24 7.32 5.24 -31.58
C ALA A 24 7.06 5.67 -30.12
N ASN A 25 6.35 6.80 -29.93
CA ASN A 25 5.99 7.27 -28.60
C ASN A 25 5.01 6.31 -27.90
N MET A 26 4.02 5.77 -28.62
CA MET A 26 3.10 4.78 -28.08
C MET A 26 3.81 3.48 -27.72
N ALA A 27 4.67 2.97 -28.59
CA ALA A 27 5.46 1.78 -28.33
C ALA A 27 6.35 1.95 -27.09
N TYR A 28 6.96 3.13 -26.95
CA TYR A 28 7.77 3.45 -25.76
C TYR A 28 6.90 3.49 -24.50
N LEU A 29 5.77 4.21 -24.54
CA LEU A 29 4.87 4.37 -23.39
C LEU A 29 4.28 3.03 -22.93
N TYR A 30 3.77 2.22 -23.85
CA TYR A 30 3.24 0.89 -23.54
C TYR A 30 4.35 -0.12 -23.19
N GLY A 31 5.53 0.02 -23.82
CA GLY A 31 6.69 -0.80 -23.48
C GLY A 31 7.19 -0.55 -22.05
N THR A 32 7.14 0.68 -21.57
CA THR A 32 7.51 1.01 -20.19
C THR A 32 6.48 0.54 -19.17
N ALA A 33 5.19 0.48 -19.55
CA ALA A 33 4.11 -0.06 -18.71
C ALA A 33 4.00 -1.59 -18.78
N PHE A 34 4.69 -2.22 -19.75
CA PHE A 34 4.65 -3.67 -19.91
C PHE A 34 5.31 -4.37 -18.72
N HIS A 35 4.59 -5.31 -18.12
CA HIS A 35 5.01 -6.02 -16.91
C HIS A 35 5.28 -5.11 -15.68
N ASP A 36 4.60 -3.98 -15.59
CA ASP A 36 4.76 -3.05 -14.46
C ASP A 36 4.48 -3.72 -13.10
N SER A 37 3.51 -4.65 -13.07
CA SER A 37 3.18 -5.42 -11.87
C SER A 37 4.35 -6.26 -11.33
N TYR A 38 5.26 -6.74 -12.18
CA TYR A 38 6.45 -7.49 -11.76
C TYR A 38 7.55 -6.61 -11.15
N ARG A 39 7.42 -5.29 -11.28
CA ARG A 39 8.38 -4.33 -10.71
C ARG A 39 7.98 -3.83 -9.33
N ILE A 40 6.81 -4.23 -8.85
CA ILE A 40 6.32 -3.80 -7.53
C ILE A 40 7.22 -4.34 -6.43
N SER A 41 7.81 -5.53 -6.60
CA SER A 41 8.77 -6.10 -5.66
C SER A 41 10.04 -5.27 -5.46
N SER A 42 10.39 -4.38 -6.42
CA SER A 42 11.51 -3.43 -6.25
C SER A 42 11.19 -2.24 -5.34
N MET A 43 9.97 -2.13 -4.87
CA MET A 43 9.56 -1.08 -3.93
C MET A 43 9.80 -1.54 -2.50
N ASP A 44 10.81 -0.97 -1.86
CA ASP A 44 11.16 -1.28 -0.48
C ASP A 44 10.17 -0.64 0.49
N VAL A 45 9.62 -1.44 1.39
CA VAL A 45 8.73 -1.05 2.48
C VAL A 45 9.36 -1.43 3.81
N LEU A 46 9.38 -0.51 4.76
CA LEU A 46 9.92 -0.74 6.09
C LEU A 46 8.86 -1.36 7.00
N PHE A 47 9.21 -2.43 7.72
CA PHE A 47 8.42 -2.95 8.82
C PHE A 47 9.17 -2.85 10.13
N VAL A 48 8.53 -2.27 11.14
CA VAL A 48 9.06 -2.20 12.52
C VAL A 48 8.02 -2.71 13.49
N ASP A 49 8.39 -3.69 14.28
CA ASP A 49 7.55 -4.21 15.34
C ASP A 49 7.93 -3.59 16.69
N TYR A 50 7.11 -2.64 17.17
CA TYR A 50 7.26 -2.07 18.51
C TYR A 50 6.48 -2.85 19.57
N ASP A 51 5.59 -3.74 19.14
CA ASP A 51 4.72 -4.51 20.03
C ASP A 51 5.40 -5.78 20.50
N GLN A 52 6.24 -6.39 19.65
CA GLN A 52 6.91 -7.68 19.89
C GLN A 52 5.94 -8.77 20.36
N GLY A 53 4.74 -8.79 19.77
CA GLY A 53 3.66 -9.68 20.15
C GLY A 53 2.92 -10.26 18.94
N VAL A 54 1.77 -10.88 19.21
CA VAL A 54 0.98 -11.62 18.22
C VAL A 54 0.58 -10.79 16.99
N ILE A 55 0.50 -9.45 17.11
CA ILE A 55 0.15 -8.58 16.01
C ILE A 55 1.35 -8.44 15.05
N GLY A 56 2.56 -8.22 15.57
CA GLY A 56 3.77 -8.19 14.78
C GLY A 56 4.05 -9.54 14.08
N GLU A 57 3.90 -10.63 14.80
CA GLU A 57 3.99 -11.99 14.26
C GLU A 57 2.99 -12.23 13.12
N SER A 58 1.74 -11.74 13.28
CA SER A 58 0.70 -11.86 12.25
C SER A 58 1.05 -11.09 10.97
N VAL A 59 1.70 -9.93 11.08
CA VAL A 59 2.20 -9.18 9.90
C VAL A 59 3.29 -9.95 9.18
N ALA A 60 4.25 -10.52 9.93
CA ALA A 60 5.32 -11.31 9.34
C ALA A 60 4.80 -12.59 8.67
N ALA A 61 3.86 -13.29 9.32
CA ALA A 61 3.21 -14.47 8.75
C ALA A 61 2.43 -14.13 7.48
N ALA A 62 1.62 -13.08 7.51
CA ALA A 62 0.88 -12.61 6.35
C ALA A 62 1.80 -12.26 5.18
N TYR A 63 2.90 -11.55 5.46
CA TYR A 63 3.85 -11.21 4.40
C TYR A 63 4.47 -12.44 3.77
N SER A 64 4.80 -13.48 4.55
CA SER A 64 5.36 -14.73 4.00
C SER A 64 4.43 -15.43 3.00
N GLU A 65 3.11 -15.23 3.12
CA GLU A 65 2.11 -15.81 2.22
C GLU A 65 1.90 -14.97 0.95
N ILE A 66 2.02 -13.63 1.05
CA ILE A 66 1.70 -12.73 -0.07
C ILE A 66 2.91 -12.16 -0.79
N GLN A 67 4.12 -12.41 -0.28
CA GLN A 67 5.36 -11.95 -0.93
C GLN A 67 5.49 -12.51 -2.35
N GLY A 68 5.97 -11.69 -3.28
CA GLY A 68 6.17 -12.08 -4.67
C GLY A 68 6.42 -10.89 -5.57
N ASP A 69 6.56 -11.12 -6.87
CA ASP A 69 6.91 -10.10 -7.86
C ASP A 69 5.92 -8.93 -7.91
N SER A 70 4.64 -9.20 -7.61
CA SER A 70 3.56 -8.21 -7.61
C SER A 70 3.31 -7.54 -6.26
N PHE A 71 4.18 -7.77 -5.27
CA PHE A 71 4.06 -7.19 -3.93
C PHE A 71 5.37 -6.50 -3.51
N PRO A 72 5.32 -5.35 -2.81
CA PRO A 72 6.51 -4.65 -2.33
C PRO A 72 7.36 -5.52 -1.41
N THR A 73 8.68 -5.33 -1.47
CA THR A 73 9.60 -6.04 -0.58
C THR A 73 9.55 -5.42 0.82
N LEU A 74 9.20 -6.23 1.82
CA LEU A 74 9.11 -5.81 3.21
C LEU A 74 10.44 -6.05 3.92
N HIS A 75 11.06 -4.97 4.39
CA HIS A 75 12.29 -5.01 5.17
C HIS A 75 11.96 -4.87 6.65
N GLN A 76 12.01 -5.99 7.36
CA GLN A 76 11.87 -5.96 8.81
C GLN A 76 13.14 -5.42 9.44
N ARG A 77 13.00 -4.38 10.27
CA ARG A 77 14.10 -3.76 11.02
C ARG A 77 13.76 -3.72 12.51
N PRO A 78 14.77 -3.89 13.37
CA PRO A 78 14.55 -3.79 14.81
C PRO A 78 14.18 -2.36 15.22
N SER A 79 13.42 -2.23 16.30
CA SER A 79 13.04 -0.94 16.87
C SER A 79 14.26 -0.10 17.34
N SER A 80 15.43 -0.72 17.58
CA SER A 80 16.65 -0.03 17.91
C SER A 80 17.20 0.86 16.78
N GLU A 81 17.00 0.46 15.52
CA GLU A 81 17.37 1.27 14.35
C GLU A 81 16.36 2.39 14.07
N ASN A 82 15.12 2.18 14.44
CA ASN A 82 14.04 3.15 14.28
C ASN A 82 13.34 3.36 15.63
N PRO A 83 13.92 4.13 16.55
CA PRO A 83 13.47 4.20 17.94
C PRO A 83 12.14 4.92 18.13
N SER A 84 11.66 5.63 17.10
CA SER A 84 10.40 6.38 17.19
C SER A 84 9.60 6.31 15.88
N GLN A 85 8.29 6.55 15.99
CA GLN A 85 7.41 6.70 14.83
C GLN A 85 7.84 7.84 13.90
N ASP A 86 8.43 8.90 14.45
CA ASP A 86 8.98 10.02 13.68
C ASP A 86 10.20 9.60 12.84
N SER A 87 11.05 8.70 13.34
CA SER A 87 12.17 8.17 12.56
C SER A 87 11.69 7.39 11.33
N ILE A 88 10.63 6.58 11.47
CA ILE A 88 9.97 5.89 10.36
C ILE A 88 9.41 6.88 9.35
N ARG A 89 8.68 7.89 9.83
CA ARG A 89 8.12 8.94 8.98
C ARG A 89 9.21 9.69 8.21
N GLN A 90 10.32 9.98 8.85
CA GLN A 90 11.49 10.62 8.20
C GLN A 90 12.13 9.70 7.15
N ALA A 91 12.27 8.40 7.41
CA ALA A 91 12.82 7.44 6.46
C ALA A 91 11.99 7.39 5.17
N VAL A 92 10.65 7.38 5.28
CA VAL A 92 9.74 7.46 4.13
C VAL A 92 9.81 8.84 3.46
N CYS A 93 9.86 9.93 4.23
CA CYS A 93 9.94 11.29 3.71
C CYS A 93 11.23 11.53 2.91
N LYS A 94 12.37 11.03 3.40
CA LYS A 94 13.68 11.12 2.73
C LYS A 94 13.77 10.18 1.51
N GLY A 95 12.83 9.27 1.36
CA GLY A 95 12.77 8.36 0.22
C GLY A 95 13.63 7.10 0.35
N HIS A 96 14.10 6.77 1.54
CA HIS A 96 14.81 5.51 1.81
C HIS A 96 13.88 4.31 1.61
N PHE A 97 12.58 4.49 1.89
CA PHE A 97 11.53 3.52 1.66
C PHE A 97 10.35 4.17 0.91
N TRP A 98 9.59 3.37 0.19
CA TRP A 98 8.38 3.81 -0.47
C TRP A 98 7.20 3.98 0.49
N GLY A 99 7.18 3.19 1.53
CA GLY A 99 6.23 3.23 2.61
C GLY A 99 6.77 2.51 3.83
N ALA A 100 6.03 2.55 4.90
CA ALA A 100 6.35 1.80 6.12
C ALA A 100 5.08 1.32 6.80
N ILE A 101 5.19 0.22 7.53
CA ILE A 101 4.15 -0.27 8.43
C ILE A 101 4.80 -0.59 9.78
N TYR A 102 4.11 -0.34 10.86
CA TYR A 102 4.59 -0.72 12.18
C TYR A 102 3.46 -1.17 13.10
N ALA A 103 3.78 -2.15 13.95
CA ALA A 103 2.91 -2.54 15.04
C ALA A 103 3.04 -1.51 16.18
N ASN A 104 1.91 -0.97 16.63
CA ASN A 104 1.93 0.04 17.69
C ASN A 104 2.30 -0.60 19.04
N PRO A 105 3.07 0.09 19.90
CA PRO A 105 3.46 -0.45 21.19
C PRO A 105 2.25 -0.90 22.02
N GLY A 106 2.31 -2.10 22.60
CA GLY A 106 1.27 -2.68 23.45
C GLY A 106 -0.03 -3.04 22.71
N ALA A 107 0.01 -3.15 21.38
CA ALA A 107 -1.19 -3.48 20.59
C ALA A 107 -1.74 -4.88 20.91
N SER A 108 -0.86 -5.87 21.02
CA SER A 108 -1.24 -7.25 21.41
C SER A 108 -1.81 -7.31 22.82
N SER A 109 -1.24 -6.54 23.73
CA SER A 109 -1.74 -6.44 25.11
C SER A 109 -3.16 -5.83 25.16
N ARG A 110 -3.39 -4.74 24.40
CA ARG A 110 -4.73 -4.13 24.29
C ARG A 110 -5.76 -5.09 23.68
N LEU A 111 -5.37 -5.82 22.63
CA LEU A 111 -6.23 -6.82 22.01
C LEU A 111 -6.58 -7.94 23.01
N SER A 112 -5.60 -8.49 23.69
CA SER A 112 -5.80 -9.53 24.71
C SER A 112 -6.73 -9.06 25.84
N SER A 113 -6.54 -7.84 26.34
CA SER A 113 -7.40 -7.24 27.36
C SER A 113 -8.84 -7.05 26.88
N ALA A 114 -9.01 -6.62 25.63
CA ALA A 114 -10.33 -6.44 25.02
C ALA A 114 -11.06 -7.76 24.80
N LEU A 115 -10.35 -8.82 24.48
CA LEU A 115 -10.95 -10.16 24.38
C LEU A 115 -11.33 -10.75 25.73
N GLY A 116 -10.69 -10.29 26.81
CA GLY A 116 -10.98 -10.77 28.19
C GLY A 116 -12.05 -9.97 28.94
N SER A 117 -12.44 -8.77 28.44
CA SER A 117 -13.40 -7.91 29.19
C SER A 117 -14.34 -7.16 28.23
N PRO A 118 -15.66 -7.28 28.38
CA PRO A 118 -16.66 -6.60 27.60
C PRO A 118 -16.52 -5.06 27.60
N ASP A 119 -16.20 -4.48 28.75
CA ASP A 119 -16.05 -3.03 28.89
C ASP A 119 -14.84 -2.52 28.12
N ILE A 120 -13.74 -3.27 28.13
CA ILE A 120 -12.54 -2.94 27.38
C ILE A 120 -12.78 -3.17 25.88
N ALA A 121 -13.54 -4.21 25.53
CA ALA A 121 -13.90 -4.50 24.14
C ALA A 121 -14.69 -3.36 23.49
N GLN A 122 -15.60 -2.69 24.21
CA GLN A 122 -16.32 -1.52 23.71
C GLN A 122 -15.40 -0.34 23.40
N ALA A 123 -14.33 -0.17 24.16
CA ALA A 123 -13.35 0.90 23.96
C ALA A 123 -12.22 0.53 22.98
N TYR A 124 -12.15 -0.75 22.57
CA TYR A 124 -11.09 -1.23 21.70
C TYR A 124 -11.26 -0.68 20.29
N SER A 125 -10.17 -0.12 19.75
CA SER A 125 -10.09 0.33 18.35
C SER A 125 -9.03 -0.48 17.62
N SER A 126 -9.47 -1.37 16.74
CA SER A 126 -8.58 -2.19 15.91
C SER A 126 -7.64 -1.36 15.03
N SER A 127 -8.04 -0.13 14.66
CA SER A 127 -7.20 0.79 13.85
C SER A 127 -5.94 1.26 14.59
N GLN A 128 -5.88 1.07 15.92
CA GLN A 128 -4.70 1.36 16.72
C GLN A 128 -3.74 0.15 16.83
N ALA A 129 -4.05 -0.96 16.19
CA ALA A 129 -3.16 -2.13 16.17
C ALA A 129 -1.93 -1.88 15.31
N LEU A 130 -2.13 -1.43 14.09
CA LEU A 130 -1.10 -1.13 13.13
C LEU A 130 -1.18 0.33 12.68
N THR A 131 -0.08 0.84 12.18
CA THR A 131 -0.05 2.12 11.48
C THR A 131 0.82 1.98 10.24
N TYR A 132 0.32 2.43 9.08
CA TYR A 132 1.15 2.52 7.89
C TYR A 132 1.35 3.95 7.45
N VAL A 133 2.55 4.21 6.93
CA VAL A 133 3.02 5.53 6.50
C VAL A 133 3.36 5.47 5.03
N TRP A 134 2.91 6.43 4.26
CA TRP A 134 3.20 6.56 2.85
C TRP A 134 3.31 8.02 2.44
N ASN A 135 3.84 8.29 1.26
CA ASN A 135 4.01 9.64 0.74
C ASN A 135 3.23 9.80 -0.56
N GLY A 136 2.07 10.43 -0.49
CA GLY A 136 1.17 10.60 -1.62
C GLY A 136 1.69 11.51 -2.75
N VAL A 137 2.74 12.30 -2.50
CA VAL A 137 3.37 13.19 -3.50
C VAL A 137 4.47 12.50 -4.28
N LYS A 138 5.10 11.47 -3.67
CA LYS A 138 6.19 10.74 -4.33
C LYS A 138 5.63 9.84 -5.42
N TYR A 139 5.78 10.25 -6.69
CA TYR A 139 5.29 9.48 -7.85
C TYR A 139 3.85 9.00 -7.67
N ALA A 140 2.88 9.87 -7.93
CA ALA A 140 1.47 9.68 -7.56
C ALA A 140 0.87 8.31 -7.95
N ALA A 141 1.22 7.74 -9.11
CA ALA A 141 0.76 6.42 -9.54
C ALA A 141 1.28 5.30 -8.63
N TYR A 142 2.57 5.28 -8.37
CA TYR A 142 3.21 4.24 -7.56
C TYR A 142 2.95 4.39 -6.06
N ALA A 143 2.80 5.62 -5.56
CA ALA A 143 2.42 5.86 -4.17
C ALA A 143 1.05 5.25 -3.83
N GLN A 144 0.10 5.29 -4.77
CA GLN A 144 -1.20 4.63 -4.64
C GLN A 144 -1.05 3.09 -4.57
N THR A 145 -0.19 2.52 -5.40
CA THR A 145 0.10 1.08 -5.39
C THR A 145 0.68 0.66 -4.05
N VAL A 146 1.67 1.38 -3.52
CA VAL A 146 2.23 1.11 -2.20
C VAL A 146 1.18 1.20 -1.10
N SER A 147 0.36 2.27 -1.10
CA SER A 147 -0.72 2.42 -0.13
C SER A 147 -1.73 1.28 -0.20
N SER A 148 -2.08 0.82 -1.41
CA SER A 148 -2.99 -0.31 -1.62
C SER A 148 -2.37 -1.63 -1.14
N SER A 149 -1.09 -1.86 -1.44
CA SER A 149 -0.36 -3.05 -0.96
C SER A 149 -0.27 -3.08 0.57
N LEU A 150 -0.02 -1.93 1.22
CA LEU A 150 -0.02 -1.85 2.68
C LEU A 150 -1.39 -2.17 3.29
N LYS A 151 -2.49 -1.74 2.66
CA LYS A 151 -3.85 -2.12 3.07
C LYS A 151 -4.09 -3.62 2.93
N VAL A 152 -3.65 -4.22 1.82
CA VAL A 152 -3.74 -5.68 1.61
C VAL A 152 -2.94 -6.42 2.68
N LEU A 153 -1.73 -5.96 3.02
CA LEU A 153 -0.93 -6.55 4.09
C LEU A 153 -1.64 -6.49 5.45
N VAL A 154 -2.30 -5.37 5.77
CA VAL A 154 -3.08 -5.25 7.02
C VAL A 154 -4.25 -6.23 7.04
N GLN A 155 -4.96 -6.39 5.92
CA GLN A 155 -6.06 -7.35 5.82
C GLN A 155 -5.55 -8.80 5.92
N ALA A 156 -4.44 -9.10 5.27
CA ALA A 156 -3.78 -10.40 5.36
C ALA A 156 -3.29 -10.68 6.80
N ALA A 157 -2.75 -9.67 7.50
CA ALA A 157 -2.35 -9.81 8.90
C ALA A 157 -3.53 -10.12 9.83
N ALA A 158 -4.71 -9.51 9.60
CA ALA A 158 -5.92 -9.86 10.32
C ALA A 158 -6.34 -11.32 10.06
N GLY A 159 -6.24 -11.77 8.79
CA GLY A 159 -6.47 -13.17 8.42
C GLY A 159 -5.48 -14.14 9.07
N ALA A 160 -4.18 -13.82 9.03
CA ALA A 160 -3.14 -14.62 9.66
C ALA A 160 -3.34 -14.73 11.19
N TYR A 161 -3.73 -13.64 11.84
CA TYR A 161 -4.10 -13.67 13.26
C TYR A 161 -5.25 -14.66 13.52
N GLN A 162 -6.30 -14.65 12.70
CA GLN A 162 -7.42 -15.56 12.83
C GLN A 162 -7.01 -17.03 12.63
N GLN A 163 -6.10 -17.30 11.70
CA GLN A 163 -5.60 -18.66 11.47
C GLN A 163 -4.73 -19.16 12.64
N ILE A 164 -3.85 -18.31 13.17
CA ILE A 164 -2.89 -18.69 14.22
C ILE A 164 -3.54 -18.69 15.60
N ASN A 165 -4.34 -17.67 15.92
CA ASN A 165 -4.85 -17.42 17.25
C ASN A 165 -6.38 -17.55 17.38
N GLY A 166 -7.12 -17.52 16.26
CA GLY A 166 -8.58 -17.44 16.25
C GLY A 166 -9.25 -18.61 16.95
N THR A 167 -8.83 -19.85 16.68
CA THR A 167 -9.37 -21.06 17.35
C THR A 167 -9.10 -21.07 18.84
N LYS A 168 -7.91 -20.65 19.25
CA LYS A 168 -7.55 -20.53 20.67
C LYS A 168 -8.34 -19.43 21.36
N ALA A 169 -8.50 -18.30 20.71
CA ALA A 169 -9.31 -17.19 21.21
C ALA A 169 -10.79 -17.60 21.32
N MET A 170 -11.35 -18.26 20.31
CA MET A 170 -12.74 -18.75 20.37
C MET A 170 -13.01 -19.71 21.53
N ALA A 171 -12.02 -20.52 21.91
CA ALA A 171 -12.17 -21.46 23.02
C ALA A 171 -12.17 -20.79 24.41
N THR A 172 -11.62 -19.58 24.51
CA THR A 172 -11.39 -18.89 25.79
C THR A 172 -12.23 -17.63 25.98
N VAL A 173 -12.78 -17.09 24.91
CA VAL A 173 -13.46 -15.78 24.86
C VAL A 173 -14.97 -15.96 24.94
N ASP A 174 -15.64 -15.18 25.78
CA ASP A 174 -17.10 -15.12 25.81
C ASP A 174 -17.67 -14.38 24.59
N THR A 175 -17.99 -15.16 23.57
CA THR A 175 -18.58 -14.65 22.31
C THR A 175 -20.06 -14.29 22.42
N SER A 176 -20.71 -14.52 23.56
CA SER A 176 -22.11 -14.10 23.82
C SER A 176 -22.24 -12.58 23.92
N ASN A 177 -21.14 -11.90 24.29
CA ASN A 177 -21.09 -10.43 24.30
C ASN A 177 -20.76 -9.88 22.91
N PRO A 178 -21.63 -9.02 22.35
CA PRO A 178 -21.43 -8.50 20.99
C PRO A 178 -20.18 -7.64 20.80
N ALA A 179 -19.70 -6.92 21.83
CA ALA A 179 -18.49 -6.11 21.73
C ALA A 179 -17.25 -7.00 21.65
N VAL A 180 -17.20 -8.07 22.44
CA VAL A 180 -16.10 -9.05 22.42
C VAL A 180 -16.12 -9.83 21.10
N ALA A 181 -17.29 -10.24 20.63
CA ALA A 181 -17.44 -10.90 19.33
C ALA A 181 -16.97 -10.00 18.18
N HIS A 182 -17.32 -8.71 18.20
CA HIS A 182 -16.86 -7.73 17.21
C HIS A 182 -15.33 -7.58 17.24
N THR A 183 -14.72 -7.49 18.43
CA THR A 183 -13.25 -7.42 18.58
C THR A 183 -12.59 -8.68 18.04
N LEU A 184 -13.16 -9.86 18.29
CA LEU A 184 -12.64 -11.13 17.77
C LEU A 184 -12.71 -11.20 16.24
N LEU A 185 -13.79 -10.68 15.63
CA LEU A 185 -13.96 -10.65 14.17
C LEU A 185 -13.07 -9.61 13.49
N ASN A 186 -12.78 -8.49 14.14
CA ASN A 186 -11.95 -7.39 13.65
C ASN A 186 -10.78 -7.07 14.59
N PRO A 187 -9.85 -8.02 14.80
CA PRO A 187 -8.80 -7.86 15.80
C PRO A 187 -7.74 -6.84 15.39
N ILE A 188 -7.45 -6.76 14.08
CA ILE A 188 -6.37 -5.96 13.52
C ILE A 188 -6.90 -5.10 12.37
N ALA A 189 -6.68 -3.82 12.49
CA ALA A 189 -6.81 -2.85 11.42
C ALA A 189 -5.65 -1.85 11.53
N ALA A 190 -5.57 -0.86 10.65
CA ALA A 190 -4.50 0.11 10.68
C ALA A 190 -5.02 1.53 10.51
N SER A 191 -4.33 2.47 11.16
CA SER A 191 -4.37 3.88 10.81
C SER A 191 -3.41 4.19 9.66
N SER A 192 -3.72 5.24 8.90
CA SER A 192 -2.94 5.66 7.74
C SER A 192 -2.37 7.05 7.94
N ILE A 193 -1.09 7.22 7.68
CA ILE A 193 -0.42 8.52 7.69
C ILE A 193 0.09 8.81 6.27
N ASP A 194 -0.56 9.77 5.59
CA ASP A 194 -0.01 10.37 4.37
C ASP A 194 0.87 11.57 4.78
N ILE A 195 2.17 11.48 4.49
CA ILE A 195 3.15 12.49 4.91
C ILE A 195 2.87 13.84 4.25
N LYS A 196 2.46 13.83 2.99
CA LYS A 196 2.10 15.02 2.22
C LYS A 196 0.83 14.73 1.42
N PRO A 197 -0.35 14.89 2.01
CA PRO A 197 -1.60 14.75 1.27
C PRO A 197 -1.65 15.82 0.19
N THR A 198 -1.91 15.40 -1.05
CA THR A 198 -2.14 16.29 -2.19
C THR A 198 -3.63 16.45 -2.45
N ASN A 199 -4.05 17.63 -2.88
CA ASN A 199 -5.40 17.82 -3.38
C ASN A 199 -5.67 16.86 -4.53
N GLN A 200 -6.83 16.22 -4.53
CA GLN A 200 -7.21 15.22 -5.54
C GLN A 200 -7.12 15.74 -6.99
N GLY A 201 -7.26 17.04 -7.19
CA GLY A 201 -7.17 17.69 -8.50
C GLY A 201 -5.87 17.37 -9.26
N VAL A 202 -4.73 17.38 -8.58
CA VAL A 202 -3.43 17.07 -9.21
C VAL A 202 -3.34 15.59 -9.62
N ARG A 203 -3.84 14.68 -8.78
CA ARG A 203 -3.87 13.24 -9.08
C ARG A 203 -4.84 12.90 -10.21
N PHE A 204 -5.99 13.58 -10.23
CA PHE A 204 -6.98 13.41 -11.28
C PHE A 204 -6.41 13.81 -12.66
N TYR A 205 -5.74 14.96 -12.75
CA TYR A 205 -5.10 15.40 -14.00
C TYR A 205 -4.02 14.42 -14.46
N TYR A 206 -3.17 13.94 -13.56
CA TYR A 206 -2.13 12.98 -13.90
C TYR A 206 -2.72 11.68 -14.47
N ASN A 207 -3.71 11.11 -13.79
CA ASN A 207 -4.37 9.89 -14.24
C ASN A 207 -5.18 10.12 -15.52
N THR A 208 -5.84 11.26 -15.66
CA THR A 208 -6.65 11.58 -16.85
C THR A 208 -5.78 11.82 -18.06
N VAL A 209 -4.69 12.58 -17.93
CA VAL A 209 -3.76 12.84 -19.04
C VAL A 209 -3.05 11.55 -19.47
N SER A 210 -2.62 10.71 -18.53
CA SER A 210 -1.96 9.45 -18.87
C SER A 210 -2.89 8.41 -19.48
N MET A 211 -4.22 8.47 -19.20
CA MET A 211 -5.21 7.57 -19.80
C MET A 211 -5.82 8.12 -21.09
N VAL A 212 -6.07 9.42 -21.17
CA VAL A 212 -6.79 10.01 -22.30
C VAL A 212 -5.86 10.31 -23.47
N MET A 213 -4.61 10.70 -23.23
CA MET A 213 -3.64 10.90 -24.33
C MET A 213 -3.40 9.68 -25.22
N PRO A 214 -3.43 8.42 -24.74
CA PRO A 214 -3.34 7.25 -25.62
C PRO A 214 -4.60 6.94 -26.41
N ILE A 215 -5.74 7.55 -26.08
CA ILE A 215 -7.05 7.25 -26.70
C ILE A 215 -7.41 8.29 -27.78
N LEU A 216 -6.78 9.47 -27.75
CA LEU A 216 -6.93 10.52 -28.76
C LEU A 216 -5.85 10.42 -29.84
#